data_6d79d375cc02120f02d332d297d5d3f0
#
_entry.id   6d79d375cc02120f02d332d297d5d3f0
#
_cell.length_a   1.000
_cell.length_b   1.000
_cell.length_c   1.000
_cell.angle_alpha   90.00
_cell.angle_beta   90.00
_cell.angle_gamma   90.00
#
_symmetry.space_group_name_H-M   'P 1'
#
loop_
_entity.id
_entity.type
_entity.pdbx_description
1 polymer ?
#
loop_
_entity_poly.entity_id
_entity_poly.type
_entity_poly.pdbx_seq_one_letter_code
_entity_poly.pdbx_strand_id
1 'polypeptide(L)'
;IWNRRYIDHVQITVAEDIGIEGRGAFYEQVGNIRDMISTHLFQVMTFVAMEPPVSFAPDRLRDETVKALRSTEISSLDRVIRGQYIGYRDEPGVAPDSTTETFSAMELDIDNWRWAGVPFFLRTGKGLKDKVSEITLKFNKVPFNVFSGTDMELPMRSHLTIRVQPNEGITIAFNAKRPGHGMHLDRATMDFDYADDFAHAEIADAYELLLLEAMRGDHSLFIRQDGVERAWEILESVLEHPTPI
;
A
#
# COMPACT_ATOMS: atom_id res chain seq x y z
N ILE A 1 7.57 17.72 1.07
CA ILE A 1 7.71 16.86 -0.12
C ILE A 1 6.55 15.85 -0.28
N TRP A 2 5.70 15.66 0.71
CA TRP A 2 4.64 14.66 0.78
C TRP A 2 3.34 15.16 0.13
N ASN A 3 3.39 15.41 -1.19
CA ASN A 3 2.26 15.92 -1.99
C ASN A 3 2.52 15.81 -3.50
N ARG A 4 1.49 16.10 -4.30
CA ARG A 4 1.47 16.07 -5.79
C ARG A 4 2.57 16.86 -6.48
N ARG A 5 3.19 17.84 -5.82
CA ARG A 5 4.28 18.64 -6.42
C ARG A 5 5.55 17.79 -6.57
N TYR A 6 5.76 16.82 -5.70
CA TYR A 6 6.98 16.03 -5.62
C TYR A 6 6.78 14.55 -5.90
N ILE A 7 5.59 14.02 -5.65
CA ILE A 7 5.25 12.61 -5.81
C ILE A 7 4.60 12.38 -7.17
N ASP A 8 5.13 11.42 -7.93
CA ASP A 8 4.62 10.96 -9.21
C ASP A 8 3.49 9.94 -9.01
N HIS A 9 3.73 8.96 -8.15
CA HIS A 9 2.73 7.97 -7.75
C HIS A 9 3.10 7.31 -6.42
N VAL A 10 2.11 6.67 -5.82
CA VAL A 10 2.26 5.84 -4.62
C VAL A 10 1.92 4.40 -4.97
N GLN A 11 2.72 3.44 -4.49
CA GLN A 11 2.46 2.01 -4.61
C GLN A 11 2.34 1.41 -3.21
N ILE A 12 1.26 0.69 -2.94
CA ILE A 12 1.05 -0.04 -1.70
C ILE A 12 0.90 -1.50 -2.06
N THR A 13 1.80 -2.34 -1.55
CA THR A 13 1.82 -3.77 -1.83
C THR A 13 1.70 -4.55 -0.53
N VAL A 14 0.76 -5.49 -0.49
CA VAL A 14 0.67 -6.51 0.55
C VAL A 14 0.62 -7.86 -0.15
N ALA A 15 1.73 -8.56 -0.19
CA ALA A 15 1.90 -9.84 -0.85
C ALA A 15 2.08 -10.94 0.18
N GLU A 16 1.44 -12.08 -0.03
CA GLU A 16 1.56 -13.29 0.77
C GLU A 16 2.12 -14.42 -0.10
N ASP A 17 3.11 -15.16 0.42
CA ASP A 17 3.72 -16.32 -0.22
C ASP A 17 2.94 -17.62 0.00
N ILE A 18 1.92 -17.59 0.88
CA ILE A 18 1.01 -18.70 1.18
C ILE A 18 -0.28 -18.60 0.36
N GLY A 19 -0.94 -19.75 0.12
CA GLY A 19 -2.27 -19.84 -0.46
C GLY A 19 -3.38 -19.64 0.56
N ILE A 20 -4.55 -20.25 0.31
CA ILE A 20 -5.71 -20.16 1.22
C ILE A 20 -5.67 -21.18 2.37
N GLU A 21 -4.68 -22.09 2.39
CA GLU A 21 -4.41 -23.03 3.49
C GLU A 21 -5.64 -23.83 3.93
N GLY A 22 -6.36 -24.42 2.99
CA GLY A 22 -7.54 -25.25 3.25
C GLY A 22 -8.81 -24.47 3.60
N ARG A 23 -8.81 -23.13 3.50
CA ARG A 23 -9.99 -22.28 3.76
C ARG A 23 -10.82 -22.01 2.50
N GLY A 24 -10.83 -22.93 1.51
CA GLY A 24 -11.48 -22.72 0.22
C GLY A 24 -12.93 -22.27 0.31
N ALA A 25 -13.76 -22.99 1.08
CA ALA A 25 -15.18 -22.65 1.21
C ALA A 25 -15.44 -21.25 1.80
N PHE A 26 -14.57 -20.77 2.70
CA PHE A 26 -14.64 -19.40 3.22
C PHE A 26 -14.17 -18.40 2.16
N TYR A 27 -13.02 -18.68 1.54
CA TYR A 27 -12.39 -17.74 0.62
C TYR A 27 -13.22 -17.52 -0.66
N GLU A 28 -13.93 -18.57 -1.14
CA GLU A 28 -14.87 -18.47 -2.25
C GLU A 28 -15.99 -17.42 -2.04
N GLN A 29 -16.35 -17.17 -0.79
CA GLN A 29 -17.38 -16.17 -0.46
C GLN A 29 -16.82 -14.76 -0.27
N VAL A 30 -15.54 -14.65 0.07
CA VAL A 30 -14.92 -13.38 0.44
C VAL A 30 -14.09 -12.79 -0.70
N GLY A 31 -13.14 -13.55 -1.24
CA GLY A 31 -12.19 -13.08 -2.24
C GLY A 31 -11.17 -12.07 -1.70
N ASN A 32 -10.18 -11.77 -2.51
CA ASN A 32 -9.06 -10.91 -2.12
C ASN A 32 -9.46 -9.43 -1.92
N ILE A 33 -10.40 -8.93 -2.72
CA ILE A 33 -10.82 -7.52 -2.62
C ILE A 33 -11.49 -7.25 -1.27
N ARG A 34 -12.42 -8.11 -0.86
CA ARG A 34 -13.10 -7.95 0.43
C ARG A 34 -12.18 -8.23 1.61
N ASP A 35 -11.32 -9.26 1.48
CA ASP A 35 -10.41 -9.66 2.55
C ASP A 35 -9.32 -8.61 2.81
N MET A 36 -8.68 -8.12 1.76
CA MET A 36 -7.44 -7.34 1.90
C MET A 36 -7.60 -5.85 1.55
N ILE A 37 -8.33 -5.50 0.49
CA ILE A 37 -8.39 -4.10 0.05
C ILE A 37 -9.18 -3.26 1.04
N SER A 38 -10.42 -3.68 1.38
CA SER A 38 -11.32 -2.90 2.22
C SER A 38 -10.79 -2.72 3.64
N THR A 39 -10.13 -3.75 4.18
CA THR A 39 -9.75 -3.82 5.59
C THR A 39 -8.31 -3.39 5.86
N HIS A 40 -7.36 -3.81 5.02
CA HIS A 40 -5.94 -3.58 5.26
C HIS A 40 -5.35 -2.49 4.37
N LEU A 41 -5.48 -2.60 3.04
CA LEU A 41 -4.79 -1.66 2.14
C LEU A 41 -5.36 -0.25 2.22
N PHE A 42 -6.68 -0.11 2.39
CA PHE A 42 -7.29 1.21 2.57
C PHE A 42 -6.83 1.87 3.87
N GLN A 43 -6.62 1.11 4.95
CA GLN A 43 -6.08 1.68 6.18
C GLN A 43 -4.66 2.20 5.99
N VAL A 44 -3.78 1.39 5.38
CA VAL A 44 -2.41 1.81 5.05
C VAL A 44 -2.43 3.02 4.13
N MET A 45 -3.29 3.02 3.12
CA MET A 45 -3.45 4.14 2.19
C MET A 45 -3.88 5.41 2.91
N THR A 46 -4.83 5.33 3.83
CA THR A 46 -5.30 6.53 4.55
C THR A 46 -4.22 7.15 5.42
N PHE A 47 -3.38 6.36 6.07
CA PHE A 47 -2.23 6.88 6.83
C PHE A 47 -1.20 7.57 5.95
N VAL A 48 -1.03 7.11 4.71
CA VAL A 48 -0.16 7.79 3.73
C VAL A 48 -0.78 9.08 3.23
N ALA A 49 -2.09 9.09 3.01
CA ALA A 49 -2.81 10.14 2.30
C ALA A 49 -3.38 11.24 3.19
N MET A 50 -3.61 10.96 4.47
CA MET A 50 -4.24 11.90 5.40
C MET A 50 -3.41 13.17 5.63
N GLU A 51 -4.07 14.24 6.06
CA GLU A 51 -3.40 15.40 6.63
C GLU A 51 -2.92 15.09 8.06
N PRO A 52 -1.85 15.74 8.53
CA PRO A 52 -1.45 15.61 9.93
C PRO A 52 -2.61 16.00 10.86
N PRO A 53 -3.00 15.11 11.80
CA PRO A 53 -4.05 15.47 12.76
C PRO A 53 -3.56 16.55 13.71
N VAL A 54 -4.47 17.36 14.22
CA VAL A 54 -4.14 18.44 15.17
C VAL A 54 -3.68 17.92 16.54
N SER A 55 -3.93 16.64 16.82
CA SER A 55 -3.43 15.90 17.98
C SER A 55 -3.57 14.40 17.73
N PHE A 56 -2.85 13.56 18.51
CA PHE A 56 -2.99 12.09 18.45
C PHE A 56 -4.21 11.55 19.23
N ALA A 57 -5.17 12.41 19.62
CA ALA A 57 -6.43 11.93 20.17
C ALA A 57 -7.14 11.04 19.11
N PRO A 58 -7.76 9.90 19.53
CA PRO A 58 -8.33 8.90 18.62
C PRO A 58 -9.26 9.49 17.55
N ASP A 59 -10.17 10.37 17.95
CA ASP A 59 -11.13 10.96 17.01
C ASP A 59 -10.46 11.89 15.99
N ARG A 60 -9.41 12.61 16.38
CA ARG A 60 -8.69 13.49 15.46
C ARG A 60 -7.94 12.72 14.39
N LEU A 61 -7.32 11.61 14.77
CA LEU A 61 -6.68 10.71 13.83
C LEU A 61 -7.70 10.13 12.84
N ARG A 62 -8.82 9.61 13.35
CA ARG A 62 -9.88 9.02 12.54
C ARG A 62 -10.57 10.03 11.63
N ASP A 63 -10.73 11.28 12.06
CA ASP A 63 -11.28 12.35 11.22
C ASP A 63 -10.45 12.55 9.95
N GLU A 64 -9.11 12.54 10.05
CA GLU A 64 -8.24 12.70 8.90
C GLU A 64 -8.21 11.43 8.01
N THR A 65 -8.25 10.22 8.58
CA THR A 65 -8.34 8.98 7.78
C THR A 65 -9.65 8.90 7.00
N VAL A 66 -10.78 9.22 7.62
CA VAL A 66 -12.10 9.25 6.95
C VAL A 66 -12.15 10.33 5.87
N LYS A 67 -11.56 11.49 6.14
CA LYS A 67 -11.47 12.58 5.14
C LYS A 67 -10.67 12.15 3.91
N ALA A 68 -9.58 11.40 4.09
CA ALA A 68 -8.83 10.82 2.97
C ALA A 68 -9.71 9.85 2.16
N LEU A 69 -10.42 8.92 2.82
CA LEU A 69 -11.34 7.99 2.15
C LEU A 69 -12.47 8.70 1.40
N ARG A 70 -13.03 9.77 1.96
CA ARG A 70 -14.08 10.55 1.27
C ARG A 70 -13.62 11.22 -0.01
N SER A 71 -12.32 11.47 -0.13
CA SER A 71 -11.71 12.03 -1.34
C SER A 71 -11.20 10.94 -2.30
N THR A 72 -11.37 9.66 -1.95
CA THR A 72 -10.84 8.53 -2.72
C THR A 72 -11.92 7.93 -3.61
N GLU A 73 -11.56 7.66 -4.86
CA GLU A 73 -12.37 6.98 -5.86
C GLU A 73 -11.50 5.99 -6.67
N ILE A 74 -12.15 4.99 -7.27
CA ILE A 74 -11.49 4.12 -8.25
C ILE A 74 -11.40 4.90 -9.56
N SER A 75 -10.20 5.04 -10.11
CA SER A 75 -9.95 5.83 -11.33
C SER A 75 -10.80 5.35 -12.51
N SER A 76 -10.88 4.04 -12.70
CA SER A 76 -11.72 3.39 -13.72
C SER A 76 -11.78 1.88 -13.45
N LEU A 77 -12.87 1.21 -13.81
CA LEU A 77 -12.98 -0.26 -13.75
C LEU A 77 -11.91 -0.95 -14.62
N ASP A 78 -11.51 -0.35 -15.75
CA ASP A 78 -10.45 -0.87 -16.61
C ASP A 78 -9.06 -0.85 -15.92
N ARG A 79 -8.94 -0.15 -14.82
CA ARG A 79 -7.74 -0.08 -13.98
C ARG A 79 -7.78 -1.04 -12.79
N VAL A 80 -8.73 -1.96 -12.78
CA VAL A 80 -8.85 -3.02 -11.78
C VAL A 80 -8.48 -4.35 -12.44
N ILE A 81 -7.45 -4.99 -11.91
CA ILE A 81 -6.97 -6.29 -12.37
C ILE A 81 -7.25 -7.31 -11.28
N ARG A 82 -7.83 -8.45 -11.68
CA ARG A 82 -8.07 -9.59 -10.81
C ARG A 82 -7.31 -10.81 -11.35
N GLY A 83 -6.94 -11.71 -10.48
CA GLY A 83 -6.26 -12.94 -10.87
C GLY A 83 -6.40 -14.03 -9.80
N GLN A 84 -5.98 -15.24 -10.17
CA GLN A 84 -5.90 -16.38 -9.26
C GLN A 84 -4.48 -16.95 -9.32
N TYR A 85 -3.95 -17.44 -8.20
CA TYR A 85 -2.71 -18.21 -8.25
C TYR A 85 -2.94 -19.58 -8.90
N ILE A 86 -1.90 -20.13 -9.50
CA ILE A 86 -1.97 -21.41 -10.17
C ILE A 86 -2.29 -22.51 -9.13
N GLY A 87 -3.31 -23.33 -9.40
CA GLY A 87 -3.77 -24.39 -8.49
C GLY A 87 -4.88 -23.95 -7.53
N TYR A 88 -5.32 -22.68 -7.54
CA TYR A 88 -6.42 -22.24 -6.67
C TYR A 88 -7.71 -23.07 -6.83
N ARG A 89 -8.09 -23.40 -8.08
CA ARG A 89 -9.29 -24.18 -8.39
C ARG A 89 -9.16 -25.67 -8.03
N ASP A 90 -7.97 -26.13 -7.72
CA ASP A 90 -7.70 -27.51 -7.25
C ASP A 90 -7.78 -27.61 -5.71
N GLU A 91 -7.93 -26.48 -5.02
CA GLU A 91 -8.01 -26.44 -3.56
C GLU A 91 -9.34 -27.02 -3.06
N PRO A 92 -9.35 -27.74 -1.94
CA PRO A 92 -10.57 -28.26 -1.34
C PRO A 92 -11.57 -27.14 -0.99
N GLY A 93 -12.81 -27.29 -1.47
CA GLY A 93 -13.89 -26.34 -1.21
C GLY A 93 -13.94 -25.15 -2.18
N VAL A 94 -13.12 -25.15 -3.22
CA VAL A 94 -13.16 -24.19 -4.34
C VAL A 94 -13.91 -24.79 -5.51
N ALA A 95 -14.77 -23.99 -6.16
CA ALA A 95 -15.49 -24.41 -7.36
C ALA A 95 -14.53 -24.54 -8.56
N PRO A 96 -14.66 -25.59 -9.41
CA PRO A 96 -13.75 -25.78 -10.55
C PRO A 96 -13.77 -24.63 -11.57
N ASP A 97 -14.88 -23.88 -11.63
CA ASP A 97 -15.11 -22.72 -12.48
C ASP A 97 -15.07 -21.39 -11.70
N SER A 98 -14.53 -21.41 -10.49
CA SER A 98 -14.43 -20.24 -9.62
C SER A 98 -13.84 -19.03 -10.33
N THR A 99 -14.46 -17.88 -10.13
CA THR A 99 -13.98 -16.54 -10.55
C THR A 99 -13.61 -15.67 -9.36
N THR A 100 -13.48 -16.24 -8.17
CA THR A 100 -13.06 -15.54 -6.96
C THR A 100 -11.58 -15.21 -7.05
N GLU A 101 -11.24 -13.96 -6.92
CA GLU A 101 -9.86 -13.50 -7.03
C GLU A 101 -9.04 -13.82 -5.78
N THR A 102 -7.79 -14.28 -6.01
CA THR A 102 -6.75 -14.41 -5.00
C THR A 102 -5.65 -13.36 -5.12
N PHE A 103 -5.73 -12.56 -6.18
CA PHE A 103 -4.89 -11.41 -6.46
C PHE A 103 -5.76 -10.27 -6.97
N SER A 104 -5.47 -9.06 -6.53
CA SER A 104 -6.06 -7.84 -7.05
C SER A 104 -5.05 -6.70 -7.10
N ALA A 105 -5.17 -5.89 -8.14
CA ALA A 105 -4.46 -4.61 -8.26
C ALA A 105 -5.42 -3.55 -8.78
N MET A 106 -5.35 -2.35 -8.24
CA MET A 106 -6.21 -1.25 -8.65
C MET A 106 -5.52 0.10 -8.57
N GLU A 107 -5.96 1.01 -9.41
CA GLU A 107 -5.56 2.41 -9.41
C GLU A 107 -6.67 3.25 -8.79
N LEU A 108 -6.29 4.07 -7.82
CA LEU A 108 -7.17 4.98 -7.09
C LEU A 108 -6.71 6.42 -7.29
N ASP A 109 -7.67 7.31 -7.39
CA ASP A 109 -7.48 8.75 -7.34
C ASP A 109 -7.91 9.30 -5.98
N ILE A 110 -7.17 10.29 -5.48
CA ILE A 110 -7.51 11.00 -4.24
C ILE A 110 -7.69 12.48 -4.58
N ASP A 111 -8.95 12.90 -4.70
CA ASP A 111 -9.32 14.25 -5.15
C ASP A 111 -9.28 15.26 -4.00
N ASN A 112 -8.06 15.63 -3.64
CA ASN A 112 -7.81 16.73 -2.70
C ASN A 112 -6.59 17.57 -3.13
N TRP A 113 -6.35 18.70 -2.46
CA TRP A 113 -5.24 19.61 -2.80
C TRP A 113 -3.85 18.95 -2.71
N ARG A 114 -3.70 17.96 -1.86
CA ARG A 114 -2.43 17.25 -1.65
C ARG A 114 -2.13 16.26 -2.77
N TRP A 115 -3.14 15.51 -3.24
CA TRP A 115 -2.94 14.31 -4.05
C TRP A 115 -3.58 14.36 -5.43
N ALA A 116 -4.44 15.35 -5.76
CA ALA A 116 -5.09 15.40 -7.07
C ALA A 116 -4.10 15.20 -8.23
N GLY A 117 -4.35 14.19 -9.06
CA GLY A 117 -3.50 13.78 -10.18
C GLY A 117 -2.30 12.89 -9.81
N VAL A 118 -2.18 12.42 -8.57
CA VAL A 118 -1.20 11.41 -8.16
C VAL A 118 -1.91 10.07 -8.03
N PRO A 119 -1.66 9.09 -8.91
CA PRO A 119 -2.28 7.77 -8.80
C PRO A 119 -1.74 6.99 -7.60
N PHE A 120 -2.65 6.30 -6.92
CA PHE A 120 -2.34 5.34 -5.86
C PHE A 120 -2.60 3.93 -6.38
N PHE A 121 -1.55 3.13 -6.51
CA PHE A 121 -1.62 1.75 -6.94
C PHE A 121 -1.64 0.83 -5.72
N LEU A 122 -2.75 0.13 -5.51
CA LEU A 122 -2.88 -0.89 -4.49
C LEU A 122 -2.73 -2.26 -5.13
N ARG A 123 -1.94 -3.13 -4.53
CA ARG A 123 -1.72 -4.50 -5.00
C ARG A 123 -1.64 -5.46 -3.82
N THR A 124 -2.39 -6.55 -3.92
CA THR A 124 -2.37 -7.62 -2.92
C THR A 124 -2.65 -8.97 -3.56
N GLY A 125 -2.20 -10.03 -2.94
CA GLY A 125 -2.48 -11.38 -3.41
C GLY A 125 -1.81 -12.47 -2.58
N LYS A 126 -2.36 -13.67 -2.72
CA LYS A 126 -1.85 -14.91 -2.13
C LYS A 126 -1.07 -15.72 -3.17
N GLY A 127 -0.22 -16.64 -2.71
CA GLY A 127 0.60 -17.49 -3.58
C GLY A 127 1.62 -16.71 -4.41
N LEU A 128 2.06 -15.54 -3.94
CA LEU A 128 3.09 -14.75 -4.57
C LEU A 128 4.49 -15.24 -4.15
N LYS A 129 5.51 -14.75 -4.83
CA LYS A 129 6.88 -15.24 -4.63
C LYS A 129 7.43 -14.96 -3.24
N ASP A 130 7.14 -13.78 -2.70
CA ASP A 130 7.70 -13.32 -1.43
C ASP A 130 6.58 -12.69 -0.59
N LYS A 131 6.66 -12.88 0.75
CA LYS A 131 5.82 -12.15 1.69
C LYS A 131 6.39 -10.75 1.88
N VAL A 132 5.61 -9.72 1.55
CA VAL A 132 6.02 -8.33 1.70
C VAL A 132 4.84 -7.40 1.93
N SER A 133 5.00 -6.47 2.87
CA SER A 133 4.08 -5.34 3.06
C SER A 133 4.89 -4.06 3.00
N GLU A 134 4.69 -3.27 1.94
CA GLU A 134 5.49 -2.08 1.70
C GLU A 134 4.70 -0.95 1.04
N ILE A 135 5.17 0.26 1.25
CA ILE A 135 4.68 1.48 0.62
C ILE A 135 5.83 2.14 -0.10
N THR A 136 5.72 2.35 -1.40
CA THR A 136 6.73 3.05 -2.19
C THR A 136 6.18 4.35 -2.78
N LEU A 137 6.82 5.46 -2.45
CA LEU A 137 6.55 6.77 -3.05
C LEU A 137 7.62 7.06 -4.11
N LYS A 138 7.21 7.16 -5.36
CA LYS A 138 8.09 7.57 -6.47
C LYS A 138 8.05 9.09 -6.62
N PHE A 139 9.24 9.70 -6.64
CA PHE A 139 9.33 11.13 -6.87
C PHE A 139 9.17 11.50 -8.35
N ASN A 140 8.69 12.70 -8.60
CA ASN A 140 8.59 13.24 -9.96
C ASN A 140 9.95 13.23 -10.67
N LYS A 141 9.89 13.17 -12.00
CA LYS A 141 11.08 13.45 -12.82
C LYS A 141 11.57 14.85 -12.53
N VAL A 142 12.87 15.04 -12.55
CA VAL A 142 13.45 16.39 -12.56
C VAL A 142 12.89 17.16 -13.76
N PRO A 143 12.43 18.40 -13.59
CA PRO A 143 11.80 19.17 -14.67
C PRO A 143 12.77 19.52 -15.79
N PHE A 144 14.05 19.57 -15.46
CA PHE A 144 15.12 19.86 -16.41
C PHE A 144 16.35 19.00 -16.11
N ASN A 145 16.88 18.33 -17.13
CA ASN A 145 18.12 17.59 -17.01
C ASN A 145 19.31 18.51 -17.35
N VAL A 146 20.01 18.97 -16.32
CA VAL A 146 21.22 19.81 -16.47
C VAL A 146 22.38 19.11 -17.19
N PHE A 147 22.28 17.79 -17.36
CA PHE A 147 23.28 16.96 -18.02
C PHE A 147 22.88 16.59 -19.45
N SER A 148 21.81 17.19 -19.99
CA SER A 148 21.41 16.98 -21.38
C SER A 148 22.52 17.42 -22.31
N GLY A 149 22.88 16.56 -23.30
CA GLY A 149 24.01 16.79 -24.19
C GLY A 149 25.38 16.28 -23.67
N THR A 150 25.40 15.61 -22.55
CA THR A 150 26.54 14.83 -22.06
C THR A 150 26.23 13.33 -22.18
N ASP A 151 27.25 12.48 -22.07
CA ASP A 151 27.09 11.01 -22.04
C ASP A 151 26.48 10.50 -20.70
N MET A 152 25.92 11.41 -19.89
CA MET A 152 25.33 11.08 -18.62
C MET A 152 23.86 10.74 -18.75
N GLU A 153 23.51 9.50 -18.46
CA GLU A 153 22.14 9.10 -18.19
C GLU A 153 21.77 9.35 -16.72
N LEU A 154 20.57 9.89 -16.49
CA LEU A 154 19.99 9.90 -15.14
C LEU A 154 19.52 8.47 -14.80
N PRO A 155 20.22 7.76 -13.89
CA PRO A 155 20.05 6.31 -13.82
C PRO A 155 18.65 5.89 -13.37
N MET A 156 18.06 6.53 -12.38
CA MET A 156 16.72 6.16 -11.89
C MET A 156 16.02 7.32 -11.18
N ARG A 157 14.69 7.29 -11.18
CA ARG A 157 13.90 8.18 -10.32
C ARG A 157 14.14 7.82 -8.85
N SER A 158 14.36 8.84 -8.04
CA SER A 158 14.42 8.69 -6.59
C SER A 158 13.08 8.17 -6.05
N HIS A 159 13.14 7.39 -5.00
CA HIS A 159 11.95 6.91 -4.31
C HIS A 159 12.24 6.68 -2.83
N LEU A 160 11.18 6.68 -2.05
CA LEU A 160 11.17 6.30 -0.65
C LEU A 160 10.30 5.05 -0.53
N THR A 161 10.81 4.01 0.12
CA THR A 161 10.08 2.79 0.45
C THR A 161 10.00 2.64 1.96
N ILE A 162 8.78 2.51 2.48
CA ILE A 162 8.51 2.14 3.87
C ILE A 162 8.19 0.66 3.88
N ARG A 163 9.02 -0.13 4.53
CA ARG A 163 8.80 -1.56 4.76
C ARG A 163 8.02 -1.73 6.06
N VAL A 164 6.88 -2.41 5.99
CA VAL A 164 6.01 -2.67 7.15
C VAL A 164 6.26 -4.08 7.68
N GLN A 165 6.44 -5.07 6.79
CA GLN A 165 6.76 -6.47 7.09
C GLN A 165 7.48 -7.10 5.89
N PRO A 166 8.40 -8.10 6.12
CA PRO A 166 8.83 -8.66 7.40
C PRO A 166 9.94 -7.86 8.09
N ASN A 167 10.61 -6.95 7.44
CA ASN A 167 11.76 -6.22 7.96
C ASN A 167 11.40 -4.72 7.98
N GLU A 168 10.87 -4.27 9.09
CA GLU A 168 10.39 -2.89 9.28
C GLU A 168 11.54 -1.90 9.07
N GLY A 169 11.29 -0.89 8.26
CA GLY A 169 12.32 0.10 7.98
C GLY A 169 11.97 1.07 6.87
N ILE A 170 12.91 1.94 6.53
CA ILE A 170 12.76 2.95 5.49
C ILE A 170 13.99 2.93 4.60
N THR A 171 13.79 2.85 3.29
CA THR A 171 14.84 2.99 2.29
C THR A 171 14.59 4.23 1.45
N ILE A 172 15.58 5.10 1.32
CA ILE A 172 15.57 6.22 0.38
C ILE A 172 16.59 5.94 -0.71
N ALA A 173 16.15 5.78 -1.94
CA ALA A 173 17.01 5.62 -3.11
C ALA A 173 17.09 6.92 -3.91
N PHE A 174 18.29 7.35 -4.22
CA PHE A 174 18.58 8.59 -4.94
C PHE A 174 19.84 8.46 -5.80
N ASN A 175 20.08 9.44 -6.66
CA ASN A 175 21.29 9.47 -7.49
C ASN A 175 22.37 10.31 -6.81
N ALA A 176 23.58 9.77 -6.74
CA ALA A 176 24.74 10.44 -6.20
C ALA A 176 25.92 10.41 -7.19
N LYS A 177 26.75 11.45 -7.16
CA LYS A 177 27.98 11.44 -7.94
C LYS A 177 28.94 10.38 -7.40
N ARG A 178 29.42 9.49 -8.30
CA ARG A 178 30.50 8.55 -7.95
C ARG A 178 31.77 9.33 -7.61
N PRO A 179 32.46 9.01 -6.50
CA PRO A 179 33.80 9.55 -6.21
C PRO A 179 34.77 9.23 -7.35
N GLY A 180 35.68 10.16 -7.63
CA GLY A 180 36.73 10.01 -8.66
C GLY A 180 36.63 11.03 -9.79
N HIS A 181 37.42 10.79 -10.84
CA HIS A 181 37.45 11.65 -12.02
C HIS A 181 36.18 11.48 -12.87
N GLY A 182 35.75 12.58 -13.50
CA GLY A 182 34.56 12.59 -14.33
C GLY A 182 33.27 12.80 -13.53
N MET A 183 32.19 12.99 -14.26
CA MET A 183 30.86 13.18 -13.72
C MET A 183 30.02 11.93 -14.02
N HIS A 184 30.03 10.96 -13.11
CA HIS A 184 29.22 9.74 -13.19
C HIS A 184 28.22 9.71 -12.02
N LEU A 185 26.95 9.46 -12.32
CA LEU A 185 25.90 9.31 -11.35
C LEU A 185 25.56 7.83 -11.17
N ASP A 186 25.53 7.40 -9.91
CA ASP A 186 25.09 6.07 -9.54
C ASP A 186 23.94 6.15 -8.57
N ARG A 187 23.18 5.05 -8.48
CA ARG A 187 22.20 4.88 -7.42
C ARG A 187 22.90 4.73 -6.08
N ALA A 188 22.47 5.53 -5.12
CA ALA A 188 22.81 5.38 -3.71
C ALA A 188 21.56 5.14 -2.89
N THR A 189 21.68 4.49 -1.74
CA THR A 189 20.59 4.24 -0.79
C THR A 189 20.97 4.73 0.59
N MET A 190 19.98 5.20 1.33
CA MET A 190 20.01 5.37 2.77
C MET A 190 18.99 4.44 3.37
N ASP A 191 19.41 3.57 4.24
CA ASP A 191 18.56 2.57 4.87
C ASP A 191 18.50 2.81 6.37
N PHE A 192 17.27 2.76 6.91
CA PHE A 192 16.95 2.65 8.32
C PHE A 192 16.27 1.31 8.54
N ASP A 193 16.71 0.55 9.52
CA ASP A 193 16.16 -0.75 9.87
C ASP A 193 15.86 -0.78 11.38
N TYR A 194 14.61 -1.12 11.73
CA TYR A 194 14.20 -1.14 13.14
C TYR A 194 14.96 -2.17 13.96
N ALA A 195 15.26 -3.34 13.38
CA ALA A 195 15.97 -4.39 14.10
C ALA A 195 17.42 -3.99 14.43
N ASP A 196 18.08 -3.24 13.53
CA ASP A 196 19.45 -2.79 13.74
C ASP A 196 19.52 -1.62 14.71
N ASP A 197 18.64 -0.61 14.53
CA ASP A 197 18.68 0.62 15.31
C ASP A 197 18.05 0.47 16.71
N PHE A 198 17.11 -0.49 16.88
CA PHE A 198 16.41 -0.76 18.13
C PHE A 198 16.56 -2.21 18.59
N ALA A 199 17.74 -2.80 18.44
CA ALA A 199 18.05 -4.21 18.70
C ALA A 199 17.67 -4.73 20.11
N HIS A 200 17.36 -3.85 21.05
CA HIS A 200 16.96 -4.17 22.43
C HIS A 200 15.48 -3.88 22.71
N ALA A 201 14.72 -3.39 21.74
CA ALA A 201 13.29 -3.15 21.91
C ALA A 201 12.51 -4.45 21.70
N GLU A 202 11.68 -4.79 22.68
CA GLU A 202 10.67 -5.84 22.48
C GLU A 202 9.55 -5.29 21.61
N ILE A 203 9.35 -5.89 20.43
CA ILE A 203 8.19 -5.60 19.58
C ILE A 203 7.04 -6.44 20.11
N ALA A 204 6.06 -5.80 20.75
CA ALA A 204 4.87 -6.47 21.25
C ALA A 204 4.05 -7.05 20.08
N ASP A 205 3.42 -8.21 20.32
CA ASP A 205 2.49 -8.78 19.33
C ASP A 205 1.31 -7.84 19.07
N ALA A 206 0.90 -7.75 17.79
CA ALA A 206 -0.17 -6.84 17.38
C ALA A 206 -1.49 -7.12 18.11
N TYR A 207 -1.84 -8.40 18.36
CA TYR A 207 -3.04 -8.76 19.09
C TYR A 207 -2.95 -8.39 20.57
N GLU A 208 -1.77 -8.48 21.17
CA GLU A 208 -1.55 -8.05 22.56
C GLU A 208 -1.85 -6.55 22.71
N LEU A 209 -1.31 -5.73 21.81
CA LEU A 209 -1.57 -4.29 21.78
C LEU A 209 -3.05 -3.97 21.57
N LEU A 210 -3.69 -4.60 20.59
CA LEU A 210 -5.12 -4.39 20.30
C LEU A 210 -6.00 -4.76 21.49
N LEU A 211 -5.74 -5.90 22.14
CA LEU A 211 -6.50 -6.32 23.33
C LEU A 211 -6.30 -5.35 24.51
N LEU A 212 -5.08 -4.90 24.73
CA LEU A 212 -4.78 -3.93 25.78
C LEU A 212 -5.51 -2.60 25.55
N GLU A 213 -5.47 -2.07 24.32
CA GLU A 213 -6.16 -0.82 24.00
C GLU A 213 -7.69 -0.97 24.06
N ALA A 214 -8.23 -2.11 23.64
CA ALA A 214 -9.65 -2.41 23.81
C ALA A 214 -10.08 -2.42 25.30
N MET A 215 -9.27 -3.03 26.18
CA MET A 215 -9.54 -3.04 27.62
C MET A 215 -9.43 -1.65 28.27
N ARG A 216 -8.57 -0.78 27.73
CA ARG A 216 -8.42 0.61 28.17
C ARG A 216 -9.50 1.54 27.63
N GLY A 217 -10.27 1.09 26.63
CA GLY A 217 -11.22 1.94 25.91
C GLY A 217 -10.53 2.96 25.01
N ASP A 218 -9.26 2.73 24.64
CA ASP A 218 -8.57 3.56 23.68
C ASP A 218 -8.91 3.10 22.24
N HIS A 219 -9.44 4.01 21.47
CA HIS A 219 -9.91 3.75 20.12
C HIS A 219 -8.88 4.10 19.03
N SER A 220 -7.65 4.48 19.40
CA SER A 220 -6.61 4.97 18.43
C SER A 220 -6.28 3.95 17.35
N LEU A 221 -6.26 2.67 17.69
CA LEU A 221 -5.94 1.58 16.76
C LEU A 221 -7.16 0.98 16.04
N PHE A 222 -8.37 1.49 16.31
CA PHE A 222 -9.60 0.93 15.76
C PHE A 222 -10.24 1.84 14.72
N ILE A 223 -10.75 1.22 13.66
CA ILE A 223 -11.42 1.90 12.57
C ILE A 223 -12.78 2.41 13.05
N ARG A 224 -13.20 3.59 12.57
CA ARG A 224 -14.51 4.15 12.82
C ARG A 224 -15.52 3.66 11.77
N GLN A 225 -16.79 3.51 12.17
CA GLN A 225 -17.86 2.98 11.33
C GLN A 225 -17.98 3.71 9.98
N ASP A 226 -17.96 5.04 9.97
CA ASP A 226 -18.09 5.85 8.75
C ASP A 226 -16.91 5.66 7.77
N GLY A 227 -15.71 5.30 8.30
CA GLY A 227 -14.58 4.90 7.49
C GLY A 227 -14.79 3.54 6.84
N VAL A 228 -15.33 2.58 7.60
CA VAL A 228 -15.67 1.24 7.06
C VAL A 228 -16.73 1.35 5.97
N GLU A 229 -17.83 2.07 6.24
CA GLU A 229 -18.91 2.29 5.27
C GLU A 229 -18.37 2.92 3.98
N ARG A 230 -17.56 3.97 4.11
CA ARG A 230 -16.96 4.63 2.94
C ARG A 230 -16.01 3.71 2.16
N ALA A 231 -15.24 2.86 2.83
CA ALA A 231 -14.38 1.89 2.17
C ALA A 231 -15.19 0.91 1.28
N TRP A 232 -16.34 0.46 1.77
CA TRP A 232 -17.23 -0.40 1.00
C TRP A 232 -17.91 0.33 -0.16
N GLU A 233 -18.35 1.58 0.02
CA GLU A 233 -18.90 2.41 -1.05
C GLU A 233 -17.91 2.58 -2.22
N ILE A 234 -16.61 2.79 -1.93
CA ILE A 234 -15.57 2.90 -2.97
C ILE A 234 -15.48 1.62 -3.80
N LEU A 235 -15.63 0.46 -3.17
CA LEU A 235 -15.49 -0.84 -3.82
C LEU A 235 -16.77 -1.35 -4.48
N GLU A 236 -17.93 -0.73 -4.22
CA GLU A 236 -19.24 -1.20 -4.70
C GLU A 236 -19.24 -1.46 -6.22
N SER A 237 -18.74 -0.52 -7.00
CA SER A 237 -18.70 -0.64 -8.47
C SER A 237 -17.86 -1.81 -8.96
N VAL A 238 -16.77 -2.15 -8.28
CA VAL A 238 -15.90 -3.31 -8.62
C VAL A 238 -16.55 -4.62 -8.22
N LEU A 239 -17.26 -4.63 -7.09
CA LEU A 239 -17.93 -5.83 -6.58
C LEU A 239 -19.18 -6.17 -7.37
N GLU A 240 -19.91 -5.17 -7.87
CA GLU A 240 -21.09 -5.36 -8.72
C GLU A 240 -20.73 -5.70 -10.17
N HIS A 241 -19.64 -5.16 -10.68
CA HIS A 241 -19.18 -5.34 -12.05
C HIS A 241 -17.72 -5.84 -12.08
N PRO A 242 -17.47 -7.07 -11.59
CA PRO A 242 -16.11 -7.59 -11.48
C PRO A 242 -15.47 -7.79 -12.86
N THR A 243 -14.24 -7.31 -13.00
CA THR A 243 -13.41 -7.55 -14.19
C THR A 243 -13.12 -9.06 -14.34
N PRO A 244 -12.83 -9.57 -15.55
CA PRO A 244 -12.42 -10.95 -15.76
C PRO A 244 -11.20 -11.36 -14.92
N ILE A 245 -11.11 -12.68 -14.61
CA ILE A 245 -9.93 -13.32 -13.98
C ILE A 245 -8.89 -13.65 -15.05
#